data_63c6b0b8a7b351845f0972cc463fa2f0
#
_entry.id   63c6b0b8a7b351845f0972cc463fa2f0
#
_cell.length_a   1.000
_cell.length_b   1.000
_cell.length_c   1.000
_cell.angle_alpha   90.00
_cell.angle_beta   90.00
_cell.angle_gamma   90.00
#
_symmetry.space_group_name_H-M   'P 1'
#
loop_
_entity.id
_entity.type
_entity.pdbx_description
1 polymer ?
#
loop_
_entity_poly.entity_id
_entity_poly.type
_entity_poly.pdbx_seq_one_letter_code
_entity_poly.pdbx_strand_id
1 'polypeptide(L)'
;MATENKNLSQYDKSTIPNAKALRFGIITSQWNEQVTYGMRNGAIATLKDCGAVDSNILLWEVPGSFELVHAAKRMIDTLHLDAIIV
;
A
#
# COMPACT_ATOMS: atom_id res chain seq x y z
N MET A 1 -7.77 -15.50 1.47
CA MET A 1 -7.94 -16.63 2.38
C MET A 1 -6.57 -17.22 2.73
N ALA A 2 -6.33 -17.44 4.00
CA ALA A 2 -5.06 -18.02 4.44
C ALA A 2 -5.05 -19.52 4.21
N THR A 3 -3.90 -20.05 3.79
CA THR A 3 -3.68 -21.47 3.62
C THR A 3 -2.95 -21.99 4.86
N GLU A 4 -3.43 -23.10 5.43
CA GLU A 4 -2.80 -23.69 6.60
C GLU A 4 -1.33 -23.98 6.31
N ASN A 5 -0.47 -23.69 7.28
CA ASN A 5 0.98 -23.89 7.21
C ASN A 5 1.67 -23.06 6.13
N LYS A 6 1.00 -22.04 5.61
CA LYS A 6 1.60 -21.11 4.65
C LYS A 6 1.50 -19.68 5.16
N ASN A 7 2.63 -18.97 5.15
CA ASN A 7 2.65 -17.54 5.39
C ASN A 7 2.55 -16.83 4.05
N LEU A 8 1.36 -16.30 3.76
CA LEU A 8 1.09 -15.64 2.47
C LEU A 8 1.81 -14.30 2.33
N SER A 9 2.43 -13.80 3.43
CA SER A 9 3.24 -12.60 3.37
C SER A 9 4.68 -12.86 2.93
N GLN A 10 5.08 -14.12 2.84
CA GLN A 10 6.43 -14.45 2.41
C GLN A 10 6.57 -14.31 0.89
N TYR A 11 7.70 -13.77 0.49
CA TYR A 11 8.04 -13.64 -0.93
C TYR A 11 9.54 -13.81 -1.09
N ASP A 12 9.94 -14.21 -2.30
CA ASP A 12 11.35 -14.34 -2.65
C ASP A 12 11.83 -12.99 -3.20
N LYS A 13 12.57 -12.26 -2.39
CA LYS A 13 13.04 -10.93 -2.73
C LYS A 13 13.89 -10.91 -4.00
N SER A 14 14.58 -12.01 -4.29
CA SER A 14 15.43 -12.09 -5.48
C SER A 14 14.61 -12.07 -6.78
N THR A 15 13.31 -12.41 -6.72
CA THR A 15 12.43 -12.41 -7.89
C THR A 15 11.63 -11.12 -8.04
N ILE A 16 11.71 -10.21 -7.06
CA ILE A 16 10.95 -8.97 -7.07
C ILE A 16 11.74 -7.87 -7.77
N PRO A 17 11.14 -7.16 -8.75
CA PRO A 17 11.80 -6.02 -9.37
C PRO A 17 12.10 -4.91 -8.37
N ASN A 18 13.12 -4.10 -8.65
CA ASN A 18 13.46 -2.97 -7.81
C ASN A 18 12.41 -1.87 -7.99
N ALA A 19 11.82 -1.43 -6.88
CA ALA A 19 10.75 -0.43 -6.87
C ALA A 19 11.26 1.01 -6.76
N LYS A 20 12.57 1.24 -6.85
CA LYS A 20 13.17 2.57 -6.59
C LYS A 20 12.58 3.68 -7.45
N ALA A 21 12.30 3.40 -8.71
CA ALA A 21 11.80 4.40 -9.66
C ALA A 21 10.27 4.47 -9.70
N LEU A 22 9.58 3.64 -8.93
CA LEU A 22 8.11 3.56 -8.97
C LEU A 22 7.49 4.43 -7.90
N ARG A 23 6.31 4.97 -8.21
CA ARG A 23 5.53 5.81 -7.31
C ARG A 23 4.26 5.09 -6.90
N PHE A 24 3.98 5.11 -5.60
CA PHE A 24 2.85 4.39 -5.02
C PHE A 24 1.96 5.33 -4.23
N GLY A 25 0.66 5.07 -4.29
CA GLY A 25 -0.29 5.70 -3.37
C GLY A 25 -0.84 4.65 -2.42
N ILE A 26 -1.03 5.01 -1.17
CA ILE A 26 -1.66 4.14 -0.19
C ILE A 26 -2.77 4.95 0.48
N ILE A 27 -3.99 4.39 0.46
CA ILE A 27 -5.15 5.04 1.07
C ILE A 27 -5.61 4.15 2.23
N THR A 28 -5.70 4.74 3.42
CA THR A 28 -6.00 4.01 4.64
C THR A 28 -7.29 4.52 5.25
N SER A 29 -8.19 3.60 5.61
CA SER A 29 -9.38 3.91 6.38
C SER A 29 -9.00 4.16 7.85
N GLN A 30 -9.53 5.23 8.44
CA GLN A 30 -9.32 5.53 9.86
C GLN A 30 -10.17 4.64 10.76
N TRP A 31 -11.30 4.18 10.27
CA TRP A 31 -12.14 3.25 11.02
C TRP A 31 -11.38 1.96 11.27
N ASN A 32 -11.37 1.52 12.53
CA ASN A 32 -10.65 0.32 12.96
C ASN A 32 -9.13 0.46 12.76
N GLU A 33 -8.59 1.57 13.22
CA GLU A 33 -7.21 1.98 12.97
C GLU A 33 -6.16 0.98 13.45
N GLN A 34 -6.44 0.20 14.50
CA GLN A 34 -5.50 -0.82 14.96
C GLN A 34 -5.18 -1.83 13.86
N VAL A 35 -6.18 -2.15 13.03
CA VAL A 35 -6.01 -3.09 11.93
C VAL A 35 -5.49 -2.36 10.69
N THR A 36 -6.18 -1.29 10.30
CA THR A 36 -5.88 -0.63 9.02
C THR A 36 -4.50 0.03 9.02
N TYR A 37 -4.09 0.63 10.13
CA TYR A 37 -2.76 1.24 10.22
C TYR A 37 -1.66 0.18 10.26
N GLY A 38 -1.93 -0.98 10.87
CA GLY A 38 -1.00 -2.10 10.82
C GLY A 38 -0.80 -2.60 9.39
N MET A 39 -1.88 -2.71 8.63
CA MET A 39 -1.81 -3.10 7.22
C MET A 39 -1.07 -2.07 6.39
N ARG A 40 -1.34 -0.78 6.61
CA ARG A 40 -0.61 0.30 5.95
C ARG A 40 0.89 0.21 6.22
N ASN A 41 1.25 0.06 7.49
CA ASN A 41 2.65 0.01 7.87
C ASN A 41 3.36 -1.21 7.28
N GLY A 42 2.65 -2.34 7.18
CA GLY A 42 3.18 -3.51 6.51
C GLY A 42 3.43 -3.29 5.03
N ALA A 43 2.48 -2.60 4.36
CA ALA A 43 2.64 -2.26 2.95
C ALA A 43 3.84 -1.34 2.73
N ILE A 44 3.98 -0.30 3.56
CA ILE A 44 5.11 0.63 3.49
C ILE A 44 6.44 -0.12 3.68
N ALA A 45 6.50 -0.97 4.71
CA ALA A 45 7.71 -1.72 5.00
C ALA A 45 8.12 -2.63 3.84
N THR A 46 7.14 -3.29 3.23
CA THR A 46 7.40 -4.18 2.09
C THR A 46 7.88 -3.41 0.88
N LEU A 47 7.24 -2.29 0.57
CA LEU A 47 7.65 -1.45 -0.57
C LEU A 47 9.09 -0.95 -0.38
N LYS A 48 9.44 -0.51 0.83
CA LYS A 48 10.78 -0.03 1.13
C LYS A 48 11.79 -1.16 1.07
N ASP A 49 11.42 -2.35 1.53
CA ASP A 49 12.27 -3.53 1.42
C ASP A 49 12.56 -3.89 -0.04
N CYS A 50 11.63 -3.58 -0.94
CA CYS A 50 11.79 -3.81 -2.38
C CYS A 50 12.46 -2.63 -3.11
N GLY A 51 12.91 -1.63 -2.39
CA GLY A 51 13.68 -0.51 -2.94
C GLY A 51 12.92 0.80 -3.09
N ALA A 52 11.63 0.86 -2.78
CA ALA A 52 10.87 2.10 -2.88
C ALA A 52 11.42 3.15 -1.93
N VAL A 53 11.42 4.41 -2.37
CA VAL A 53 11.89 5.52 -1.56
C VAL A 53 10.70 6.26 -0.94
N ASP A 54 10.90 6.85 0.24
CA ASP A 54 9.82 7.49 0.99
C ASP A 54 9.09 8.57 0.18
N SER A 55 9.81 9.36 -0.57
CA SER A 55 9.21 10.44 -1.36
C SER A 55 8.30 9.94 -2.48
N ASN A 56 8.37 8.67 -2.82
CA ASN A 56 7.53 8.03 -3.84
C ASN A 56 6.39 7.20 -3.24
N ILE A 57 6.19 7.26 -1.93
CA ILE A 57 5.07 6.60 -1.26
C ILE A 57 4.16 7.69 -0.70
N LEU A 58 3.02 7.90 -1.33
CA LEU A 58 2.08 8.96 -0.98
C LEU A 58 0.93 8.38 -0.17
N LEU A 59 0.69 8.95 1.02
CA LEU A 59 -0.26 8.40 1.98
C LEU A 59 -1.46 9.33 2.12
N TRP A 60 -2.66 8.78 1.92
CA TRP A 60 -3.92 9.47 2.19
C TRP A 60 -4.71 8.67 3.22
N GLU A 61 -5.53 9.37 3.98
CA GLU A 61 -6.45 8.75 4.94
C GLU A 61 -7.87 9.19 4.66
N VAL A 62 -8.81 8.26 4.85
CA VAL A 62 -10.24 8.52 4.72
C VAL A 62 -10.96 7.99 5.96
N PRO A 63 -12.17 8.52 6.28
CA PRO A 63 -12.86 8.11 7.50
C PRO A 63 -13.21 6.62 7.56
N GLY A 64 -13.69 6.05 6.46
CA GLY A 64 -14.11 4.65 6.44
C GLY A 64 -13.92 4.02 5.08
N SER A 65 -14.23 2.73 5.00
CA SER A 65 -14.04 1.96 3.77
C SER A 65 -14.90 2.47 2.61
N PHE A 66 -16.03 3.09 2.91
CA PHE A 66 -16.93 3.61 1.87
C PHE A 66 -16.24 4.68 1.01
N GLU A 67 -15.36 5.48 1.62
CA GLU A 67 -14.67 6.59 0.94
C GLU A 67 -13.42 6.15 0.18
N LEU A 68 -13.00 4.90 0.31
CA LEU A 68 -11.77 4.42 -0.34
C LEU A 68 -11.88 4.49 -1.87
N VAL A 69 -13.04 4.14 -2.43
CA VAL A 69 -13.24 4.16 -3.88
C VAL A 69 -13.10 5.58 -4.42
N HIS A 70 -13.73 6.56 -3.77
CA HIS A 70 -13.65 7.95 -4.19
C HIS A 70 -12.21 8.48 -4.07
N ALA A 71 -11.55 8.15 -2.98
CA ALA A 71 -10.17 8.60 -2.77
C ALA A 71 -9.23 7.99 -3.83
N ALA A 72 -9.42 6.72 -4.18
CA ALA A 72 -8.63 6.08 -5.22
C ALA A 72 -8.83 6.78 -6.56
N LYS A 73 -10.07 7.12 -6.90
CA LYS A 73 -10.39 7.86 -8.13
C LYS A 73 -9.68 9.22 -8.15
N ARG A 74 -9.76 9.95 -7.03
CA ARG A 74 -9.08 11.23 -6.90
C ARG A 74 -7.57 11.11 -7.07
N MET A 75 -7.00 10.06 -6.49
CA MET A 75 -5.57 9.82 -6.56
C MET A 75 -5.13 9.52 -7.99
N ILE A 76 -5.91 8.69 -8.70
CA ILE A 76 -5.65 8.40 -10.12
C ILE A 76 -5.69 9.67 -10.96
N ASP A 77 -6.66 10.53 -10.72
CA ASP A 77 -6.89 11.71 -11.55
C ASP A 77 -5.89 12.85 -11.28
N THR A 78 -5.30 12.90 -10.10
CA THR A 78 -4.50 14.05 -9.68
C THR A 78 -3.02 13.77 -9.50
N LEU A 79 -2.63 12.51 -9.40
CA LEU A 79 -1.24 12.12 -9.16
C LEU A 79 -0.76 11.15 -10.23
N HIS A 80 0.53 11.20 -10.52
CA HIS A 80 1.15 10.26 -11.46
C HIS A 80 1.74 9.10 -10.66
N LEU A 81 0.96 8.03 -10.53
CA LEU A 81 1.31 6.86 -9.72
C LEU A 81 1.37 5.62 -10.60
N ASP A 82 2.24 4.69 -10.21
CA ASP A 82 2.35 3.40 -10.88
C ASP A 82 1.38 2.39 -10.30
N ALA A 83 1.05 2.52 -9.01
CA ALA A 83 0.10 1.63 -8.35
C ALA A 83 -0.53 2.32 -7.15
N ILE A 84 -1.72 1.87 -6.77
CA ILE A 84 -2.46 2.36 -5.60
C ILE A 84 -2.86 1.15 -4.77
N ILE A 85 -2.60 1.22 -3.47
CA ILE A 85 -2.99 0.21 -2.49
C ILE A 85 -4.10 0.81 -1.63
N VAL A 86 -5.22 0.09 -1.53
CA VAL A 86 -6.36 0.50 -0.70
C VAL A 86 -6.77 -0.63 0.23
#